data_c88197d85eaac15095d26940cba5e96b
#
_entry.id   c88197d85eaac15095d26940cba5e96b
#
_cell.length_a   1.000
_cell.length_b   1.000
_cell.length_c   1.000
_cell.angle_alpha   90.00
_cell.angle_beta   90.00
_cell.angle_gamma   90.00
#
_symmetry.space_group_name_H-M   'P 1'
#
loop_
_entity.id
_entity.type
_entity.pdbx_description
1 polymer ?
#
loop_
_entity_poly.entity_id
_entity_poly.type
_entity_poly.pdbx_seq_one_letter_code
_entity_poly.pdbx_strand_id
1 'polypeptide(L)'
;ARHGEEKVQMRDLEEAIDRIMLGLEKRSRVMSEEQRERVAYHETGHALVALSVEHADPVHRVSIIPRSIGALGHMLQLPTQEKFLLTQPELEDLLAVMLGGRAAEEIIYAGVVSTGASDDLEKSSETVRQMVTRFGMSERLGQLTYGRSQSSRYLPGAGFEERNYSESTAVLIDEEVQRIIHATYERVKHILNLHRQALQHIAEELIRKETLNRDELEELLKESSNGIAEGKKHPAKTLSRMTGVGSQREPVSN
;
A
#
# COMPACT_ATOMS: atom_id res chain seq x y z
N ALA A 1 34.90 4.45 -6.49
CA ALA A 1 35.80 3.99 -7.55
C ALA A 1 35.10 3.82 -8.92
N ARG A 2 33.80 3.54 -8.99
CA ARG A 2 33.08 3.32 -10.26
C ARG A 2 32.80 4.63 -11.02
N HIS A 3 32.62 5.74 -10.30
CA HIS A 3 32.31 7.07 -10.87
C HIS A 3 33.52 8.01 -10.94
N GLY A 4 34.76 7.52 -10.65
CA GLY A 4 35.98 8.32 -10.72
C GLY A 4 36.08 9.42 -9.64
N GLU A 5 35.22 9.40 -8.65
CA GLU A 5 35.21 10.38 -7.55
C GLU A 5 36.21 9.95 -6.44
N GLU A 6 36.91 10.93 -5.87
CA GLU A 6 37.90 10.72 -4.82
C GLU A 6 37.26 10.48 -3.42
N LYS A 7 35.97 10.79 -3.26
CA LYS A 7 35.24 10.68 -1.99
C LYS A 7 33.94 9.92 -2.19
N VAL A 8 33.58 9.10 -1.20
CA VAL A 8 32.29 8.44 -1.12
C VAL A 8 31.21 9.49 -0.78
N GLN A 9 30.17 9.56 -1.61
CA GLN A 9 29.03 10.44 -1.39
C GLN A 9 27.85 9.66 -0.83
N MET A 10 26.83 10.36 -0.31
CA MET A 10 25.62 9.71 0.23
C MET A 10 24.94 8.82 -0.82
N ARG A 11 24.85 9.28 -2.07
CA ARG A 11 24.30 8.48 -3.19
C ARG A 11 25.00 7.14 -3.40
N ASP A 12 26.33 7.06 -3.14
CA ASP A 12 27.08 5.80 -3.29
C ASP A 12 26.73 4.80 -2.19
N LEU A 13 26.44 5.31 -0.97
CA LEU A 13 25.95 4.50 0.14
C LEU A 13 24.53 4.01 -0.10
N GLU A 14 23.65 4.87 -0.61
CA GLU A 14 22.28 4.52 -0.97
C GLU A 14 22.25 3.46 -2.08
N GLU A 15 23.05 3.63 -3.14
CA GLU A 15 23.19 2.62 -4.20
C GLU A 15 23.73 1.29 -3.63
N ALA A 16 24.63 1.33 -2.67
CA ALA A 16 25.16 0.13 -2.03
C ALA A 16 24.08 -0.58 -1.20
N ILE A 17 23.26 0.15 -0.45
CA ILE A 17 22.12 -0.39 0.31
C ILE A 17 21.14 -1.05 -0.66
N ASP A 18 20.72 -0.34 -1.70
CA ASP A 18 19.81 -0.88 -2.73
C ASP A 18 20.35 -2.17 -3.34
N ARG A 19 21.64 -2.20 -3.63
CA ARG A 19 22.28 -3.36 -4.23
C ARG A 19 22.31 -4.58 -3.31
N ILE A 20 22.50 -4.35 -2.01
CA ILE A 20 22.48 -5.42 -1.00
C ILE A 20 21.07 -5.93 -0.78
N MET A 21 20.09 -5.03 -0.65
CA MET A 21 18.72 -5.36 -0.31
C MET A 21 17.91 -5.88 -1.50
N LEU A 22 18.10 -5.27 -2.68
CA LEU A 22 17.23 -5.44 -3.85
C LEU A 22 17.98 -6.04 -5.06
N GLY A 23 19.28 -6.26 -4.94
CA GLY A 23 20.12 -6.75 -6.03
C GLY A 23 20.48 -5.69 -7.07
N LEU A 24 21.08 -6.13 -8.17
CA LEU A 24 21.55 -5.26 -9.24
C LEU A 24 20.38 -4.70 -10.07
N GLU A 25 20.53 -3.44 -10.50
CA GLU A 25 19.62 -2.86 -11.51
C GLU A 25 19.68 -3.65 -12.83
N LYS A 26 18.50 -3.96 -13.36
CA LYS A 26 18.35 -4.60 -14.68
C LYS A 26 17.77 -3.61 -15.69
N ARG A 27 18.56 -2.62 -16.09
CA ARG A 27 18.17 -1.65 -17.12
C ARG A 27 17.93 -2.27 -18.50
N SER A 28 18.39 -3.51 -18.72
CA SER A 28 18.12 -4.27 -19.95
C SER A 28 16.67 -4.81 -20.03
N ARG A 29 15.91 -4.79 -18.93
CA ARG A 29 14.52 -5.21 -18.92
C ARG A 29 13.64 -4.01 -19.27
N VAL A 30 13.30 -3.90 -20.56
CA VAL A 30 12.45 -2.82 -21.06
C VAL A 30 10.99 -3.16 -20.76
N MET A 31 10.35 -2.37 -19.92
CA MET A 31 8.89 -2.42 -19.70
C MET A 31 8.18 -1.61 -20.77
N SER A 32 6.98 -2.05 -21.19
CA SER A 32 6.09 -1.20 -21.97
C SER A 32 5.63 0.02 -21.14
N GLU A 33 5.19 1.08 -21.81
CA GLU A 33 4.66 2.27 -21.11
C GLU A 33 3.50 1.91 -20.19
N GLU A 34 2.58 1.04 -20.62
CA GLU A 34 1.47 0.55 -19.81
C GLU A 34 1.95 -0.23 -18.57
N GLN A 35 2.95 -1.08 -18.72
CA GLN A 35 3.53 -1.80 -17.60
C GLN A 35 4.22 -0.85 -16.62
N ARG A 36 4.94 0.15 -17.13
CA ARG A 36 5.62 1.16 -16.34
C ARG A 36 4.65 2.02 -15.54
N GLU A 37 3.56 2.43 -16.16
CA GLU A 37 2.48 3.16 -15.50
C GLU A 37 1.85 2.31 -14.39
N ARG A 38 1.50 1.06 -14.68
CA ARG A 38 0.89 0.15 -13.70
C ARG A 38 1.81 -0.09 -12.50
N VAL A 39 3.10 -0.29 -12.72
CA VAL A 39 4.09 -0.43 -11.65
C VAL A 39 4.19 0.86 -10.83
N ALA A 40 4.16 2.04 -11.46
CA ALA A 40 4.21 3.30 -10.75
C ALA A 40 3.02 3.49 -9.82
N TYR A 41 1.81 3.18 -10.27
CA TYR A 41 0.62 3.22 -9.40
C TYR A 41 0.68 2.20 -8.28
N HIS A 42 1.19 0.99 -8.55
CA HIS A 42 1.38 -0.06 -7.56
C HIS A 42 2.33 0.39 -6.44
N GLU A 43 3.53 0.83 -6.78
CA GLU A 43 4.53 1.29 -5.81
C GLU A 43 4.08 2.55 -5.06
N THR A 44 3.40 3.46 -5.76
CA THR A 44 2.81 4.64 -5.14
C THR A 44 1.71 4.26 -4.15
N GLY A 45 0.95 3.20 -4.44
CA GLY A 45 -0.07 2.67 -3.52
C GLY A 45 0.53 2.24 -2.19
N HIS A 46 1.62 1.47 -2.21
CA HIS A 46 2.37 1.09 -1.01
C HIS A 46 2.88 2.31 -0.25
N ALA A 47 3.52 3.25 -0.95
CA ALA A 47 4.09 4.43 -0.34
C ALA A 47 3.04 5.34 0.31
N LEU A 48 1.93 5.56 -0.37
CA LEU A 48 0.86 6.42 0.11
C LEU A 48 0.17 5.83 1.35
N VAL A 49 -0.05 4.51 1.37
CA VAL A 49 -0.56 3.84 2.56
C VAL A 49 0.45 3.93 3.71
N ALA A 50 1.75 3.67 3.46
CA ALA A 50 2.79 3.78 4.48
C ALA A 50 2.90 5.19 5.09
N LEU A 51 2.70 6.24 4.28
CA LEU A 51 2.67 7.63 4.74
C LEU A 51 1.37 8.00 5.50
N SER A 52 0.33 7.16 5.39
CA SER A 52 -1.00 7.45 5.95
C SER A 52 -1.33 6.68 7.22
N VAL A 53 -0.59 5.60 7.52
CA VAL A 53 -0.79 4.78 8.73
C VAL A 53 0.23 5.15 9.80
N GLU A 54 -0.11 4.86 11.07
CA GLU A 54 0.66 5.36 12.21
C GLU A 54 1.94 4.57 12.46
N HIS A 55 1.93 3.25 12.26
CA HIS A 55 3.00 2.36 12.73
C HIS A 55 3.92 1.86 11.61
N ALA A 56 3.71 2.31 10.37
CA ALA A 56 4.59 1.94 9.27
C ALA A 56 6.00 2.53 9.46
N ASP A 57 7.01 1.76 9.09
CA ASP A 57 8.36 2.28 9.01
C ASP A 57 8.45 3.40 7.95
N PRO A 58 9.31 4.40 8.14
CA PRO A 58 9.43 5.51 7.21
C PRO A 58 9.79 5.06 5.81
N VAL A 59 9.06 5.56 4.81
CA VAL A 59 9.42 5.38 3.40
C VAL A 59 10.72 6.13 3.15
N HIS A 60 11.72 5.42 2.69
CA HIS A 60 13.00 6.01 2.29
C HIS A 60 13.01 6.37 0.82
N ARG A 61 12.50 5.47 -0.03
CA ARG A 61 12.49 5.63 -1.48
C ARG A 61 11.44 4.76 -2.15
N VAL A 62 10.92 5.23 -3.28
CA VAL A 62 10.10 4.47 -4.22
C VAL A 62 10.75 4.49 -5.59
N SER A 63 10.81 3.37 -6.28
CA SER A 63 11.41 3.29 -7.61
C SER A 63 10.71 2.29 -8.52
N ILE A 64 10.66 2.61 -9.80
CA ILE A 64 10.15 1.72 -10.86
C ILE A 64 11.28 1.15 -11.72
N ILE A 65 12.52 1.24 -11.24
CA ILE A 65 13.67 0.63 -11.91
C ILE A 65 13.71 -0.86 -11.56
N PRO A 66 13.64 -1.76 -12.57
CA PRO A 66 13.65 -3.20 -12.31
C PRO A 66 14.94 -3.68 -11.65
N ARG A 67 14.82 -4.61 -10.69
CA ARG A 67 15.93 -5.21 -9.98
C ARG A 67 16.11 -6.70 -10.30
N SER A 68 17.28 -7.26 -9.96
CA SER A 68 17.64 -8.64 -10.31
C SER A 68 16.80 -9.71 -9.59
N ILE A 69 16.19 -9.39 -8.47
CA ILE A 69 15.34 -10.30 -7.68
C ILE A 69 13.95 -10.51 -8.32
N GLY A 70 13.71 -9.91 -9.48
CA GLY A 70 12.46 -10.10 -10.25
C GLY A 70 11.43 -9.01 -10.07
N ALA A 71 11.59 -8.13 -9.09
CA ALA A 71 10.73 -6.97 -8.89
C ALA A 71 10.86 -5.96 -10.04
N LEU A 72 9.71 -5.46 -10.52
CA LEU A 72 9.63 -4.44 -11.57
C LEU A 72 9.75 -3.03 -10.98
N GLY A 73 9.33 -2.85 -9.74
CA GLY A 73 9.49 -1.68 -8.91
C GLY A 73 9.74 -2.09 -7.46
N HIS A 74 9.91 -1.13 -6.59
CA HIS A 74 10.03 -1.36 -5.15
C HIS A 74 9.81 -0.09 -4.35
N MET A 75 9.25 -0.25 -3.18
CA MET A 75 9.26 0.73 -2.11
C MET A 75 10.22 0.24 -1.01
N LEU A 76 11.17 1.10 -0.62
CA LEU A 76 12.10 0.82 0.46
C LEU A 76 11.67 1.58 1.71
N GLN A 77 11.41 0.84 2.78
CA GLN A 77 11.24 1.37 4.12
C GLN A 77 12.48 1.07 4.96
N LEU A 78 12.90 2.01 5.78
CA LEU A 78 14.02 1.83 6.69
C LEU A 78 13.52 2.00 8.13
N PRO A 79 13.62 0.95 8.96
CA PRO A 79 13.24 1.04 10.35
C PRO A 79 14.11 2.06 11.08
N THR A 80 13.51 2.90 11.90
CA THR A 80 14.23 3.87 12.75
C THR A 80 14.73 3.26 14.03
N GLN A 81 14.21 2.10 14.41
CA GLN A 81 14.57 1.37 15.63
C GLN A 81 14.49 -0.14 15.37
N GLU A 82 15.32 -0.90 16.05
CA GLU A 82 15.18 -2.36 16.08
C GLU A 82 13.93 -2.74 16.90
N LYS A 83 12.96 -3.38 16.25
CA LYS A 83 11.75 -3.87 16.89
C LYS A 83 11.86 -5.38 17.09
N PHE A 84 11.95 -5.81 18.33
CA PHE A 84 11.96 -7.24 18.69
C PHE A 84 10.57 -7.84 18.87
N LEU A 85 9.58 -7.00 19.10
CA LEU A 85 8.17 -7.37 19.26
C LEU A 85 7.31 -6.46 18.41
N LEU A 86 6.31 -7.04 17.77
CA LEU A 86 5.29 -6.31 17.02
C LEU A 86 3.93 -6.48 17.70
N THR A 87 3.23 -5.40 17.88
CA THR A 87 1.86 -5.37 18.37
C THR A 87 0.88 -5.67 17.26
N GLN A 88 -0.35 -6.00 17.61
CA GLN A 88 -1.41 -6.24 16.60
C GLN A 88 -1.66 -5.01 15.70
N PRO A 89 -1.76 -3.75 16.21
CA PRO A 89 -1.87 -2.57 15.34
C PRO A 89 -0.69 -2.39 14.37
N GLU A 90 0.53 -2.69 14.80
CA GLU A 90 1.70 -2.63 13.91
C GLU A 90 1.63 -3.67 12.79
N LEU A 91 1.15 -4.87 13.08
CA LEU A 91 0.94 -5.90 12.06
C LEU A 91 -0.21 -5.54 11.12
N GLU A 92 -1.29 -4.94 11.62
CA GLU A 92 -2.41 -4.46 10.79
C GLU A 92 -1.98 -3.31 9.85
N ASP A 93 -1.11 -2.42 10.31
CA ASP A 93 -0.55 -1.36 9.46
C ASP A 93 0.45 -1.92 8.43
N LEU A 94 1.26 -2.91 8.81
CA LEU A 94 2.14 -3.64 7.88
C LEU A 94 1.32 -4.32 6.77
N LEU A 95 0.22 -4.99 7.12
CA LEU A 95 -0.70 -5.60 6.17
C LEU A 95 -1.32 -4.54 5.24
N ALA A 96 -1.72 -3.39 5.78
CA ALA A 96 -2.26 -2.31 4.98
C ALA A 96 -1.25 -1.82 3.94
N VAL A 97 0.01 -1.66 4.30
CA VAL A 97 1.09 -1.30 3.38
C VAL A 97 1.24 -2.36 2.28
N MET A 98 1.31 -3.66 2.62
CA MET A 98 1.43 -4.75 1.65
C MET A 98 0.27 -4.76 0.65
N LEU A 99 -0.95 -4.49 1.09
CA LEU A 99 -2.14 -4.48 0.22
C LEU A 99 -2.29 -3.18 -0.61
N GLY A 100 -1.45 -2.17 -0.34
CA GLY A 100 -1.49 -0.85 -0.98
C GLY A 100 -1.37 -0.88 -2.49
N GLY A 101 -0.41 -1.62 -3.03
CA GLY A 101 -0.17 -1.74 -4.47
C GLY A 101 -1.36 -2.35 -5.21
N ARG A 102 -1.90 -3.46 -4.68
CA ARG A 102 -3.08 -4.12 -5.25
C ARG A 102 -4.31 -3.23 -5.27
N ALA A 103 -4.55 -2.51 -4.17
CA ALA A 103 -5.70 -1.63 -4.05
C ALA A 103 -5.56 -0.40 -4.97
N ALA A 104 -4.36 0.13 -5.16
CA ALA A 104 -4.10 1.22 -6.10
C ALA A 104 -4.41 0.79 -7.54
N GLU A 105 -3.95 -0.39 -7.97
CA GLU A 105 -4.30 -0.93 -9.29
C GLU A 105 -5.82 -1.04 -9.47
N GLU A 106 -6.54 -1.61 -8.50
CA GLU A 106 -7.99 -1.78 -8.56
C GLU A 106 -8.73 -0.44 -8.72
N ILE A 107 -8.31 0.58 -7.96
CA ILE A 107 -8.93 1.92 -7.98
C ILE A 107 -8.67 2.64 -9.31
N ILE A 108 -7.46 2.57 -9.83
CA ILE A 108 -7.06 3.31 -11.03
C ILE A 108 -7.58 2.65 -12.31
N TYR A 109 -7.53 1.33 -12.38
CA TYR A 109 -7.92 0.56 -13.57
C TYR A 109 -9.34 -0.05 -13.48
N ALA A 110 -10.22 0.57 -12.69
CA ALA A 110 -11.64 0.20 -12.59
C ALA A 110 -11.86 -1.31 -12.34
N GLY A 111 -11.12 -1.89 -11.42
CA GLY A 111 -11.22 -3.29 -11.05
C GLY A 111 -10.31 -4.24 -11.84
N VAL A 112 -9.61 -3.76 -12.86
CA VAL A 112 -8.64 -4.58 -13.61
C VAL A 112 -7.31 -4.59 -12.87
N VAL A 113 -6.91 -5.77 -12.43
CA VAL A 113 -5.72 -6.00 -11.61
C VAL A 113 -4.71 -6.87 -12.34
N SER A 114 -3.43 -6.77 -11.94
CA SER A 114 -2.34 -7.54 -12.54
C SER A 114 -1.83 -8.66 -11.63
N THR A 115 -0.89 -9.43 -12.12
CA THR A 115 -0.15 -10.43 -11.35
C THR A 115 0.95 -9.82 -10.48
N GLY A 116 1.19 -8.51 -10.58
CA GLY A 116 2.28 -7.82 -9.87
C GLY A 116 2.22 -7.94 -8.36
N ALA A 117 1.01 -7.98 -7.80
CA ALA A 117 0.78 -8.11 -6.35
C ALA A 117 0.92 -9.54 -5.79
N SER A 118 1.42 -10.50 -6.57
CA SER A 118 1.48 -11.91 -6.14
C SER A 118 2.26 -12.10 -4.83
N ASP A 119 3.43 -11.50 -4.73
CA ASP A 119 4.32 -11.59 -3.57
C ASP A 119 3.73 -10.89 -2.33
N ASP A 120 3.09 -9.74 -2.53
CA ASP A 120 2.42 -9.00 -1.46
C ASP A 120 1.22 -9.77 -0.90
N LEU A 121 0.44 -10.41 -1.77
CA LEU A 121 -0.69 -11.24 -1.37
C LEU A 121 -0.23 -12.50 -0.63
N GLU A 122 0.85 -13.12 -1.04
CA GLU A 122 1.43 -14.27 -0.35
C GLU A 122 1.91 -13.87 1.05
N LYS A 123 2.72 -12.82 1.15
CA LYS A 123 3.24 -12.30 2.44
C LYS A 123 2.13 -11.85 3.38
N SER A 124 1.14 -11.11 2.88
CA SER A 124 0.02 -10.66 3.70
C SER A 124 -0.81 -11.83 4.22
N SER A 125 -1.09 -12.83 3.38
CA SER A 125 -1.84 -14.02 3.77
C SER A 125 -1.10 -14.83 4.83
N GLU A 126 0.22 -15.01 4.68
CA GLU A 126 1.06 -15.70 5.65
C GLU A 126 1.11 -14.94 6.99
N THR A 127 1.26 -13.61 6.94
CA THR A 127 1.28 -12.76 8.14
C THR A 127 -0.03 -12.88 8.91
N VAL A 128 -1.18 -12.78 8.24
CA VAL A 128 -2.50 -12.92 8.90
C VAL A 128 -2.68 -14.32 9.44
N ARG A 129 -2.24 -15.35 8.71
CA ARG A 129 -2.29 -16.73 9.21
C ARG A 129 -1.49 -16.89 10.50
N GLN A 130 -0.32 -16.29 10.62
CA GLN A 130 0.48 -16.28 11.84
C GLN A 130 -0.19 -15.49 12.97
N MET A 131 -0.81 -14.35 12.69
CA MET A 131 -1.59 -13.58 13.68
C MET A 131 -2.68 -14.45 14.30
N VAL A 132 -3.40 -15.19 13.46
CA VAL A 132 -4.53 -16.03 13.88
C VAL A 132 -4.06 -17.32 14.57
N THR A 133 -3.05 -18.01 14.00
CA THR A 133 -2.69 -19.37 14.46
C THR A 133 -1.57 -19.41 15.49
N ARG A 134 -0.68 -18.40 15.53
CA ARG A 134 0.52 -18.41 16.38
C ARG A 134 0.53 -17.34 17.46
N PHE A 135 0.00 -16.14 17.14
CA PHE A 135 0.11 -15.01 18.05
C PHE A 135 -1.14 -14.80 18.93
N GLY A 136 -2.23 -15.59 18.68
CA GLY A 136 -3.48 -15.47 19.43
C GLY A 136 -4.16 -14.11 19.24
N MET A 137 -4.01 -13.49 18.06
CA MET A 137 -4.55 -12.18 17.72
C MET A 137 -5.92 -12.29 17.02
N SER A 138 -6.73 -13.29 17.37
CA SER A 138 -8.11 -13.45 16.90
C SER A 138 -9.03 -13.61 18.09
N GLU A 139 -10.06 -12.76 18.18
CA GLU A 139 -11.07 -12.88 19.24
C GLU A 139 -11.90 -14.17 19.12
N ARG A 140 -12.12 -14.64 17.89
CA ARG A 140 -12.93 -15.86 17.62
C ARG A 140 -12.22 -17.15 17.98
N LEU A 141 -10.92 -17.20 17.80
CA LEU A 141 -10.09 -18.39 18.03
C LEU A 141 -9.39 -18.35 19.39
N GLY A 142 -9.38 -17.20 20.05
CA GLY A 142 -8.83 -17.02 21.38
C GLY A 142 -7.30 -17.08 21.42
N GLN A 143 -6.79 -17.23 22.64
CA GLN A 143 -5.34 -17.18 22.92
C GLN A 143 -4.72 -18.57 22.89
N LEU A 144 -4.90 -19.28 21.78
CA LEU A 144 -4.39 -20.62 21.55
C LEU A 144 -3.46 -20.62 20.32
N THR A 145 -2.57 -21.60 20.29
CA THR A 145 -1.76 -21.87 19.10
C THR A 145 -2.30 -23.05 18.32
N TYR A 146 -2.42 -22.90 17.02
CA TYR A 146 -2.91 -23.91 16.08
C TYR A 146 -1.78 -24.30 15.12
N GLY A 147 -1.58 -25.63 14.98
CA GLY A 147 -0.44 -26.16 14.23
C GLY A 147 0.83 -26.25 15.08
N ARG A 148 1.62 -27.29 14.82
CA ARG A 148 2.96 -27.44 15.40
C ARG A 148 3.97 -27.48 14.27
N SER A 149 4.93 -26.55 14.28
CA SER A 149 6.10 -26.62 13.43
C SER A 149 7.02 -27.71 13.99
N GLN A 150 7.07 -28.86 13.35
CA GLN A 150 8.11 -29.85 13.62
C GLN A 150 9.34 -29.51 12.80
N SER A 151 10.30 -28.81 13.39
CA SER A 151 11.62 -28.72 12.80
C SER A 151 12.28 -30.10 12.88
N SER A 152 12.50 -30.75 11.75
CA SER A 152 13.29 -31.97 11.72
C SER A 152 14.69 -31.67 12.20
N ARG A 153 15.15 -32.38 13.26
CA ARG A 153 16.51 -32.27 13.80
C ARG A 153 17.58 -32.67 12.77
N TYR A 154 17.17 -33.37 11.72
CA TYR A 154 18.06 -33.94 10.70
C TYR A 154 17.99 -33.24 9.33
N LEU A 155 16.99 -32.39 9.10
CA LEU A 155 16.80 -31.64 7.84
C LEU A 155 16.40 -30.20 8.18
N PRO A 156 17.38 -29.29 8.36
CA PRO A 156 17.10 -27.89 8.53
C PRO A 156 16.36 -27.35 7.29
N GLY A 157 15.17 -26.78 7.51
CA GLY A 157 14.32 -26.23 6.42
C GLY A 157 13.19 -27.14 5.93
N ALA A 158 13.15 -28.43 6.28
CA ALA A 158 12.02 -29.32 6.04
C ALA A 158 11.11 -29.36 7.28
N GLY A 159 10.46 -28.26 7.58
CA GLY A 159 9.43 -28.20 8.61
C GLY A 159 8.08 -28.63 8.02
N PHE A 160 7.53 -29.75 8.47
CA PHE A 160 6.12 -30.04 8.24
C PHE A 160 5.31 -29.39 9.35
N GLU A 161 4.31 -28.59 8.98
CA GLU A 161 3.33 -28.09 9.94
C GLU A 161 2.33 -29.20 10.23
N GLU A 162 2.43 -29.81 11.43
CA GLU A 162 1.50 -30.82 11.85
C GLU A 162 0.22 -30.15 12.33
N ARG A 163 -0.88 -30.52 11.68
CA ARG A 163 -2.21 -30.02 12.00
C ARG A 163 -2.71 -30.67 13.28
N ASN A 164 -2.81 -29.90 14.37
CA ASN A 164 -3.24 -30.39 15.69
C ASN A 164 -4.66 -29.92 16.07
N TYR A 165 -5.50 -29.60 15.07
CA TYR A 165 -6.85 -29.09 15.24
C TYR A 165 -7.85 -29.76 14.28
N SER A 166 -9.14 -29.65 14.61
CA SER A 166 -10.23 -30.26 13.85
C SER A 166 -10.51 -29.53 12.53
N GLU A 167 -11.26 -30.17 11.62
CA GLU A 167 -11.73 -29.53 10.39
C GLU A 167 -12.60 -28.31 10.66
N SER A 168 -13.44 -28.34 11.70
CA SER A 168 -14.24 -27.18 12.10
C SER A 168 -13.37 -26.00 12.51
N THR A 169 -12.29 -26.24 13.23
CA THR A 169 -11.31 -25.17 13.59
C THR A 169 -10.57 -24.66 12.34
N ALA A 170 -10.26 -25.53 11.38
CA ALA A 170 -9.64 -25.07 10.13
C ALA A 170 -10.54 -24.12 9.34
N VAL A 171 -11.83 -24.42 9.27
CA VAL A 171 -12.80 -23.50 8.63
C VAL A 171 -12.82 -22.16 9.34
N LEU A 172 -12.82 -22.15 10.69
CA LEU A 172 -12.78 -20.90 11.48
C LEU A 172 -11.49 -20.11 11.25
N ILE A 173 -10.34 -20.78 11.12
CA ILE A 173 -9.07 -20.13 10.78
C ILE A 173 -9.16 -19.47 9.41
N ASP A 174 -9.66 -20.17 8.40
CA ASP A 174 -9.80 -19.63 7.05
C ASP A 174 -10.77 -18.45 6.98
N GLU A 175 -11.91 -18.54 7.66
CA GLU A 175 -12.87 -17.42 7.77
C GLU A 175 -12.25 -16.20 8.44
N GLU A 176 -11.46 -16.40 9.49
CA GLU A 176 -10.85 -15.30 10.23
C GLU A 176 -9.73 -14.63 9.43
N VAL A 177 -8.92 -15.42 8.72
CA VAL A 177 -7.91 -14.92 7.79
C VAL A 177 -8.58 -14.08 6.70
N GLN A 178 -9.64 -14.58 6.07
CA GLN A 178 -10.39 -13.83 5.06
C GLN A 178 -10.98 -12.54 5.62
N ARG A 179 -11.54 -12.57 6.82
CA ARG A 179 -12.13 -11.41 7.49
C ARG A 179 -11.10 -10.30 7.71
N ILE A 180 -9.92 -10.65 8.24
CA ILE A 180 -8.84 -9.68 8.52
C ILE A 180 -8.33 -9.08 7.21
N ILE A 181 -8.01 -9.90 6.21
CA ILE A 181 -7.55 -9.43 4.90
C ILE A 181 -8.59 -8.49 4.27
N HIS A 182 -9.86 -8.89 4.26
CA HIS A 182 -10.92 -8.07 3.67
C HIS A 182 -11.09 -6.73 4.40
N ALA A 183 -11.15 -6.75 5.72
CA ALA A 183 -11.27 -5.52 6.52
C ALA A 183 -10.09 -4.57 6.28
N THR A 184 -8.85 -5.09 6.25
CA THR A 184 -7.66 -4.31 5.95
C THR A 184 -7.71 -3.76 4.52
N TYR A 185 -8.12 -4.57 3.55
CA TYR A 185 -8.22 -4.15 2.16
C TYR A 185 -9.22 -3.02 1.94
N GLU A 186 -10.40 -3.08 2.59
CA GLU A 186 -11.38 -1.99 2.54
C GLU A 186 -10.85 -0.71 3.21
N ARG A 187 -10.12 -0.83 4.33
CA ARG A 187 -9.43 0.30 4.97
C ARG A 187 -8.42 0.94 4.01
N VAL A 188 -7.63 0.14 3.31
CA VAL A 188 -6.64 0.60 2.32
C VAL A 188 -7.32 1.32 1.16
N LYS A 189 -8.38 0.75 0.59
CA LYS A 189 -9.15 1.42 -0.47
C LYS A 189 -9.73 2.75 0.00
N HIS A 190 -10.19 2.83 1.23
CA HIS A 190 -10.67 4.09 1.80
C HIS A 190 -9.55 5.14 1.87
N ILE A 191 -8.37 4.78 2.38
CA ILE A 191 -7.19 5.67 2.46
C ILE A 191 -6.81 6.17 1.06
N LEU A 192 -6.66 5.26 0.09
CA LEU A 192 -6.25 5.62 -1.27
C LEU A 192 -7.29 6.49 -2.00
N ASN A 193 -8.58 6.26 -1.76
CA ASN A 193 -9.63 7.10 -2.33
C ASN A 193 -9.66 8.52 -1.73
N LEU A 194 -9.38 8.66 -0.42
CA LEU A 194 -9.23 9.97 0.23
C LEU A 194 -8.06 10.76 -0.38
N HIS A 195 -6.99 10.06 -0.76
CA HIS A 195 -5.77 10.65 -1.32
C HIS A 195 -5.62 10.41 -2.82
N ARG A 196 -6.73 10.23 -3.55
CA ARG A 196 -6.71 9.86 -4.97
C ARG A 196 -5.91 10.83 -5.86
N GLN A 197 -5.98 12.13 -5.58
CA GLN A 197 -5.20 13.12 -6.32
C GLN A 197 -3.70 12.98 -6.05
N ALA A 198 -3.31 12.73 -4.79
CA ALA A 198 -1.92 12.45 -4.45
C ALA A 198 -1.43 11.16 -5.10
N LEU A 199 -2.25 10.10 -5.13
CA LEU A 199 -1.93 8.85 -5.81
C LEU A 199 -1.60 9.07 -7.29
N GLN A 200 -2.38 9.88 -7.99
CA GLN A 200 -2.15 10.21 -9.40
C GLN A 200 -0.89 11.06 -9.58
N HIS A 201 -0.77 12.15 -8.82
CA HIS A 201 0.35 13.08 -8.95
C HIS A 201 1.70 12.42 -8.62
N ILE A 202 1.77 11.63 -7.54
CA ILE A 202 2.99 10.91 -7.17
C ILE A 202 3.35 9.86 -8.23
N ALA A 203 2.36 9.11 -8.76
CA ALA A 203 2.63 8.13 -9.81
C ALA A 203 3.13 8.77 -11.11
N GLU A 204 2.56 9.90 -11.54
CA GLU A 204 3.02 10.66 -12.71
C GLU A 204 4.47 11.15 -12.53
N GLU A 205 4.81 11.70 -11.36
CA GLU A 205 6.17 12.11 -11.06
C GLU A 205 7.14 10.93 -10.97
N LEU A 206 6.69 9.79 -10.44
CA LEU A 206 7.47 8.56 -10.39
C LEU A 206 7.74 8.00 -11.80
N ILE A 207 6.79 8.08 -12.72
CA ILE A 207 6.99 7.72 -14.13
C ILE A 207 8.06 8.64 -14.76
N ARG A 208 8.04 9.92 -14.45
CA ARG A 208 8.96 10.92 -15.02
C ARG A 208 10.38 10.79 -14.47
N LYS A 209 10.52 10.62 -13.14
CA LYS A 209 11.81 10.61 -12.44
C LYS A 209 12.40 9.21 -12.24
N GLU A 210 11.59 8.16 -12.40
CA GLU A 210 11.89 6.74 -12.13
C GLU A 210 12.15 6.39 -10.65
N THR A 211 12.46 7.38 -9.83
CA THR A 211 12.72 7.24 -8.41
C THR A 211 12.32 8.51 -7.68
N LEU A 212 11.67 8.37 -6.54
CA LEU A 212 11.33 9.45 -5.62
C LEU A 212 11.86 9.11 -4.22
N ASN A 213 12.50 10.08 -3.58
CA ASN A 213 12.93 9.98 -2.19
C ASN A 213 11.81 10.44 -1.24
N ARG A 214 12.04 10.30 0.06
CA ARG A 214 11.08 10.65 1.09
C ARG A 214 10.62 12.11 1.02
N ASP A 215 11.56 13.04 0.89
CA ASP A 215 11.24 14.48 0.94
C ASP A 215 10.36 14.87 -0.25
N GLU A 216 10.64 14.34 -1.44
CA GLU A 216 9.84 14.53 -2.64
C GLU A 216 8.42 13.95 -2.49
N LEU A 217 8.28 12.76 -1.89
CA LEU A 217 6.99 12.13 -1.63
C LEU A 217 6.14 12.95 -0.66
N GLU A 218 6.74 13.44 0.44
CA GLU A 218 6.06 14.28 1.42
C GLU A 218 5.64 15.64 0.83
N GLU A 219 6.46 16.23 -0.05
CA GLU A 219 6.13 17.47 -0.76
C GLU A 219 4.94 17.28 -1.70
N LEU A 220 4.98 16.27 -2.56
CA LEU A 220 3.88 15.94 -3.48
C LEU A 220 2.57 15.63 -2.76
N LEU A 221 2.64 14.96 -1.60
CA LEU A 221 1.47 14.70 -0.77
C LEU A 221 0.87 16.00 -0.21
N LYS A 222 1.72 16.94 0.26
CA LYS A 222 1.28 18.24 0.78
C LYS A 222 0.67 19.13 -0.32
N GLU A 223 1.27 19.16 -1.50
CA GLU A 223 0.75 19.90 -2.65
C GLU A 223 -0.64 19.42 -3.05
N SER A 224 -0.82 18.10 -3.13
CA SER A 224 -2.10 17.48 -3.45
C SER A 224 -3.17 17.75 -2.39
N SER A 225 -2.79 17.85 -1.12
CA SER A 225 -3.69 18.16 -0.01
C SER A 225 -4.11 19.62 0.01
N ASN A 226 -3.22 20.55 -0.33
CA ASN A 226 -3.50 21.99 -0.40
C ASN A 226 -4.41 22.34 -1.58
N GLY A 227 -4.29 21.63 -2.71
CA GLY A 227 -5.20 21.77 -3.86
C GLY A 227 -6.67 21.47 -3.52
N ILE A 228 -6.93 20.56 -2.58
CA ILE A 228 -8.29 20.27 -2.09
C ILE A 228 -8.86 21.46 -1.29
N ALA A 229 -8.04 22.17 -0.54
CA ALA A 229 -8.45 23.33 0.26
C ALA A 229 -8.78 24.54 -0.64
N GLU A 230 -8.06 24.75 -1.73
CA GLU A 230 -8.30 25.84 -2.69
C GLU A 230 -9.47 25.56 -3.65
N GLY A 231 -9.70 24.32 -4.05
CA GLY A 231 -10.84 23.91 -4.90
C GLY A 231 -12.22 24.11 -4.24
N LYS A 232 -12.30 24.27 -2.92
CA LYS A 232 -13.53 24.59 -2.18
C LYS A 232 -13.88 26.10 -2.14
N LYS A 233 -13.08 26.98 -2.75
CA LYS A 233 -13.33 28.43 -2.84
C LYS A 233 -13.91 28.87 -4.19
N HIS A 234 -14.67 28.04 -4.89
CA HIS A 234 -15.47 28.54 -5.98
C HIS A 234 -16.77 29.16 -5.41
N PRO A 235 -17.01 30.47 -5.65
CA PRO A 235 -18.20 31.14 -5.14
C PRO A 235 -19.43 30.56 -5.84
N ALA A 236 -20.40 30.14 -5.03
CA ALA A 236 -21.74 29.83 -5.51
C ALA A 236 -22.25 31.03 -6.33
N LYS A 237 -22.46 30.87 -7.63
CA LYS A 237 -23.18 31.82 -8.46
C LYS A 237 -24.55 32.02 -7.86
N THR A 238 -24.76 33.20 -7.30
CA THR A 238 -26.02 33.74 -6.84
C THR A 238 -27.03 33.68 -7.99
N LEU A 239 -27.98 32.77 -7.93
CA LEU A 239 -29.17 32.82 -8.76
C LEU A 239 -30.01 33.99 -8.27
N SER A 240 -29.87 35.14 -8.96
CA SER A 240 -30.69 36.33 -8.81
C SER A 240 -32.16 35.99 -9.02
N ARG A 241 -32.94 36.36 -8.04
CA ARG A 241 -34.40 36.45 -8.03
C ARG A 241 -34.91 37.00 -9.35
N MET A 242 -35.77 36.23 -10.01
CA MET A 242 -36.83 36.81 -10.84
C MET A 242 -38.15 36.68 -10.08
N THR A 243 -38.42 37.71 -9.30
CA THR A 243 -39.78 38.09 -8.88
C THR A 243 -40.36 38.96 -9.97
N GLY A 244 -41.49 38.58 -10.48
CA GLY A 244 -42.24 39.42 -11.42
C GLY A 244 -43.59 38.83 -11.71
N VAL A 245 -44.59 39.35 -10.97
CA VAL A 245 -45.94 39.75 -11.46
C VAL A 245 -46.82 38.61 -11.96
N GLY A 246 -48.05 38.48 -11.56
CA GLY A 246 -49.08 39.44 -11.25
C GLY A 246 -50.34 38.71 -10.78
N SER A 247 -50.90 39.33 -9.79
CA SER A 247 -52.24 39.10 -9.29
C SER A 247 -53.28 39.58 -10.31
N GLN A 248 -54.23 38.75 -10.65
CA GLN A 248 -55.58 39.20 -10.96
C GLN A 248 -56.60 38.21 -10.40
N ARG A 249 -57.33 38.68 -9.42
CA ARG A 249 -58.59 38.09 -8.97
C ARG A 249 -59.68 38.68 -9.81
N GLU A 250 -60.59 37.85 -10.30
CA GLU A 250 -61.97 38.26 -10.58
C GLU A 250 -62.97 37.25 -9.97
N PRO A 251 -64.16 37.72 -9.55
CA PRO A 251 -65.02 36.99 -8.63
C PRO A 251 -66.04 36.13 -9.33
N VAL A 252 -66.41 35.06 -8.67
CA VAL A 252 -67.52 34.18 -9.02
C VAL A 252 -68.80 34.76 -8.50
N SER A 253 -69.78 34.94 -9.34
CA SER A 253 -71.20 35.07 -8.96
C SER A 253 -72.00 33.95 -9.56
N ASN A 254 -72.86 33.38 -8.71
CA ASN A 254 -73.91 32.40 -8.80
C ASN A 254 -73.49 30.94 -8.79
#